data_b0b231d7eaf62376b6c8f51cafe59d46
#
_entry.id   b0b231d7eaf62376b6c8f51cafe59d46
#
_cell.length_a   1.000
_cell.length_b   1.000
_cell.length_c   1.000
_cell.angle_alpha   90.00
_cell.angle_beta   90.00
_cell.angle_gamma   90.00
#
_symmetry.space_group_name_H-M   'P 1'
#
loop_
_entity.id
_entity.type
_entity.pdbx_description
1 polymer ?
#
loop_
_entity_poly.entity_id
_entity_poly.type
_entity_poly.pdbx_seq_one_letter_code
_entity_poly.pdbx_strand_id
1 'polypeptide(L)'
;MIPNLRSSDRRAIWLVLTALAVIVALLVLFRGFLVLPKILMVVMIFLAAVLTGRIKPLVGDWFVFIAFIYLFDSLRGTIYILTCTLQLPAHALYVLNTEKALFGGVPSVALQNILLRPDISGNVGWLEKFLTLIYGTHFIAFLLVGLMIWIYKAKDFYLYKMSLYLLSGTGILFYFLVPTVPPWMAANHFGLMAPLNHFNVELFNLVIPDISNGFDTNPIAAMPSLHAGFPILCSLLLWRLYRWKGALFYIYTLAVLFAIVYSGDHYVTDILAGLVLAAACYAVAVRILKKRPEAPENGRAVGAAFGGMAMRKRFLLGLGVLLIGVVIGGMNKTYFVLHANSYNPNVPKYVDFFKNEDRYRDSYLVQAYFGNHFLARKDHRTALRYFEKSFELAQNPIDRNEAQAKIRFCRRALGQKN
;
A
#
# COMPACT_ATOMS: atom_id res chain seq x y z
N MET A 1 -18.16 37.55 -7.10
CA MET A 1 -17.87 37.97 -8.50
C MET A 1 -17.01 36.86 -9.11
N ILE A 2 -17.55 36.11 -10.07
CA ILE A 2 -16.78 35.13 -10.85
C ILE A 2 -15.90 35.93 -11.82
N PRO A 3 -14.59 35.83 -11.78
CA PRO A 3 -13.72 36.56 -12.68
C PRO A 3 -14.09 36.21 -14.13
N ASN A 4 -14.12 37.23 -15.03
CA ASN A 4 -14.36 37.03 -16.46
C ASN A 4 -13.29 36.12 -17.03
N LEU A 5 -13.62 34.81 -17.13
CA LEU A 5 -12.74 33.78 -17.64
C LEU A 5 -12.42 34.02 -19.11
N ARG A 6 -11.15 34.15 -19.47
CA ARG A 6 -10.71 34.26 -20.88
C ARG A 6 -11.16 33.03 -21.67
N SER A 7 -11.39 33.17 -22.97
CA SER A 7 -11.83 32.05 -23.85
C SER A 7 -10.89 30.81 -23.76
N SER A 8 -9.61 31.06 -23.57
CA SER A 8 -8.60 29.99 -23.37
C SER A 8 -8.77 29.22 -22.05
N ASP A 9 -9.31 29.87 -21.02
CA ASP A 9 -9.54 29.26 -19.71
C ASP A 9 -10.81 28.41 -19.75
N ARG A 10 -11.84 28.83 -20.50
CA ARG A 10 -13.04 28.03 -20.76
C ARG A 10 -12.69 26.73 -21.47
N ARG A 11 -11.81 26.75 -22.49
CA ARG A 11 -11.36 25.51 -23.16
C ARG A 11 -10.61 24.58 -22.22
N ALA A 12 -9.74 25.13 -21.35
CA ALA A 12 -9.03 24.31 -20.36
C ALA A 12 -9.99 23.71 -19.34
N ILE A 13 -11.01 24.45 -18.88
CA ILE A 13 -12.06 23.95 -17.99
C ILE A 13 -12.82 22.81 -18.66
N TRP A 14 -13.26 22.98 -19.92
CA TRP A 14 -13.96 21.91 -20.64
C TRP A 14 -13.12 20.68 -20.82
N LEU A 15 -11.81 20.81 -21.13
CA LEU A 15 -10.89 19.68 -21.20
C LEU A 15 -10.77 18.93 -19.87
N VAL A 16 -10.65 19.66 -18.76
CA VAL A 16 -10.57 19.05 -17.42
C VAL A 16 -11.89 18.39 -17.05
N LEU A 17 -13.04 19.03 -17.32
CA LEU A 17 -14.36 18.44 -17.04
C LEU A 17 -14.60 17.20 -17.89
N THR A 18 -14.20 17.23 -19.17
CA THR A 18 -14.29 16.06 -20.05
C THR A 18 -13.38 14.92 -19.56
N ALA A 19 -12.14 15.23 -19.20
CA ALA A 19 -11.22 14.23 -18.63
C ALA A 19 -11.77 13.66 -17.31
N LEU A 20 -12.33 14.50 -16.44
CA LEU A 20 -12.96 14.09 -15.20
C LEU A 20 -14.19 13.18 -15.48
N ALA A 21 -15.05 13.59 -16.42
CA ALA A 21 -16.22 12.79 -16.81
C ALA A 21 -15.82 11.44 -17.39
N VAL A 22 -14.77 11.39 -18.22
CA VAL A 22 -14.22 10.13 -18.77
C VAL A 22 -13.64 9.28 -17.65
N ILE A 23 -12.89 9.86 -16.72
CA ILE A 23 -12.34 9.14 -15.54
C ILE A 23 -13.49 8.56 -14.72
N VAL A 24 -14.49 9.36 -14.38
CA VAL A 24 -15.66 8.91 -13.61
C VAL A 24 -16.42 7.82 -14.36
N ALA A 25 -16.66 7.99 -15.65
CA ALA A 25 -17.34 6.99 -16.47
C ALA A 25 -16.56 5.66 -16.53
N LEU A 26 -15.24 5.73 -16.71
CA LEU A 26 -14.39 4.54 -16.71
C LEU A 26 -14.38 3.85 -15.34
N LEU A 27 -14.32 4.63 -14.26
CA LEU A 27 -14.35 4.11 -12.90
C LEU A 27 -15.70 3.46 -12.56
N VAL A 28 -16.81 4.04 -13.02
CA VAL A 28 -18.15 3.46 -12.89
C VAL A 28 -18.30 2.21 -13.76
N LEU A 29 -17.86 2.26 -15.01
CA LEU A 29 -17.93 1.15 -15.95
C LEU A 29 -17.17 -0.10 -15.45
N PHE A 30 -16.01 0.12 -14.86
CA PHE A 30 -15.19 -0.96 -14.30
C PHE A 30 -15.51 -1.25 -12.81
N ARG A 31 -16.61 -0.72 -12.27
CA ARG A 31 -17.03 -0.88 -10.86
C ARG A 31 -15.88 -0.69 -9.86
N GLY A 32 -15.01 0.27 -10.12
CA GLY A 32 -13.86 0.57 -9.28
C GLY A 32 -14.28 1.34 -8.03
N PHE A 33 -14.66 0.66 -6.95
CA PHE A 33 -15.11 1.27 -5.69
C PHE A 33 -14.04 2.07 -4.94
N LEU A 34 -12.78 2.00 -5.33
CA LEU A 34 -11.67 2.78 -4.78
C LEU A 34 -11.68 4.26 -5.10
N VAL A 35 -12.82 4.76 -5.40
CA VAL A 35 -12.96 5.95 -6.18
C VAL A 35 -13.14 7.16 -5.30
N LEU A 36 -13.79 7.03 -4.13
CA LEU A 36 -14.22 8.21 -3.37
C LEU A 36 -13.04 9.09 -2.89
N PRO A 37 -12.00 8.58 -2.21
CA PRO A 37 -10.88 9.43 -1.80
C PRO A 37 -10.09 10.00 -2.99
N LYS A 38 -9.91 9.20 -4.05
CA LYS A 38 -9.20 9.62 -5.27
C LYS A 38 -10.00 10.68 -6.06
N ILE A 39 -11.32 10.53 -6.15
CA ILE A 39 -12.20 11.54 -6.76
C ILE A 39 -12.21 12.82 -5.95
N LEU A 40 -12.43 12.73 -4.64
CA LEU A 40 -12.44 13.91 -3.76
C LEU A 40 -11.16 14.71 -3.91
N MET A 41 -10.05 14.04 -4.04
CA MET A 41 -8.75 14.67 -4.23
C MET A 41 -8.62 15.34 -5.60
N VAL A 42 -9.05 14.68 -6.69
CA VAL A 42 -9.07 15.30 -8.02
C VAL A 42 -9.97 16.54 -8.01
N VAL A 43 -11.13 16.46 -7.35
CA VAL A 43 -12.03 17.59 -7.16
C VAL A 43 -11.37 18.72 -6.35
N MET A 44 -10.68 18.38 -5.26
CA MET A 44 -9.95 19.39 -4.45
C MET A 44 -8.85 20.09 -5.24
N ILE A 45 -8.06 19.34 -6.02
CA ILE A 45 -7.01 19.91 -6.88
C ILE A 45 -7.64 20.83 -7.94
N PHE A 46 -8.76 20.41 -8.52
CA PHE A 46 -9.50 21.23 -9.49
C PHE A 46 -10.03 22.52 -8.86
N LEU A 47 -10.70 22.43 -7.71
CA LEU A 47 -11.20 23.59 -6.97
C LEU A 47 -10.06 24.55 -6.61
N ALA A 48 -8.94 24.03 -6.12
CA ALA A 48 -7.77 24.84 -5.82
C ALA A 48 -7.22 25.55 -7.07
N ALA A 49 -7.21 24.88 -8.22
CA ALA A 49 -6.80 25.48 -9.49
C ALA A 49 -7.75 26.62 -9.93
N VAL A 50 -9.06 26.42 -9.76
CA VAL A 50 -10.08 27.46 -10.05
C VAL A 50 -9.89 28.64 -9.12
N LEU A 51 -9.83 28.41 -7.81
CA LEU A 51 -9.72 29.45 -6.79
C LEU A 51 -8.42 30.27 -6.90
N THR A 52 -7.32 29.63 -7.34
CA THR A 52 -6.03 30.30 -7.51
C THR A 52 -5.78 30.83 -8.93
N GLY A 53 -6.74 30.68 -9.86
CA GLY A 53 -6.59 31.07 -11.26
C GLY A 53 -5.54 30.25 -12.04
N ARG A 54 -5.19 29.04 -11.57
CA ARG A 54 -4.13 28.18 -12.13
C ARG A 54 -4.66 27.04 -13.00
N ILE A 55 -5.76 27.22 -13.68
CA ILE A 55 -6.41 26.17 -14.50
C ILE A 55 -5.49 25.68 -15.64
N LYS A 56 -4.79 26.59 -16.32
CA LYS A 56 -3.85 26.20 -17.40
C LYS A 56 -2.68 25.35 -16.90
N PRO A 57 -1.96 25.73 -15.83
CA PRO A 57 -0.92 24.89 -15.25
C PRO A 57 -1.45 23.54 -14.72
N LEU A 58 -2.71 23.46 -14.28
CA LEU A 58 -3.31 22.24 -13.76
C LEU A 58 -3.11 21.05 -14.70
N VAL A 59 -3.48 21.19 -15.97
CA VAL A 59 -3.38 20.10 -16.96
C VAL A 59 -1.92 19.66 -17.17
N GLY A 60 -1.01 20.63 -17.26
CA GLY A 60 0.41 20.34 -17.47
C GLY A 60 1.14 19.75 -16.25
N ASP A 61 0.67 20.09 -15.05
CA ASP A 61 1.35 19.74 -13.82
C ASP A 61 0.76 18.51 -13.13
N TRP A 62 -0.55 18.38 -13.13
CA TRP A 62 -1.24 17.36 -12.35
C TRP A 62 -1.77 16.19 -13.16
N PHE A 63 -2.20 16.39 -14.41
CA PHE A 63 -2.84 15.31 -15.15
C PHE A 63 -1.93 14.10 -15.36
N VAL A 64 -0.69 14.34 -15.83
CA VAL A 64 0.30 13.26 -15.99
C VAL A 64 0.64 12.62 -14.65
N PHE A 65 0.73 13.44 -13.58
CA PHE A 65 1.05 12.95 -12.25
C PHE A 65 -0.05 12.06 -11.68
N ILE A 66 -1.31 12.47 -11.79
CA ILE A 66 -2.46 11.65 -11.35
C ILE A 66 -2.55 10.36 -12.17
N ALA A 67 -2.37 10.46 -13.49
CA ALA A 67 -2.34 9.29 -14.36
C ALA A 67 -1.23 8.30 -13.96
N PHE A 68 -0.06 8.81 -13.60
CA PHE A 68 1.04 7.99 -13.09
C PHE A 68 0.69 7.31 -11.76
N ILE A 69 0.09 8.02 -10.80
CA ILE A 69 -0.31 7.41 -9.51
C ILE A 69 -1.33 6.30 -9.74
N TYR A 70 -2.25 6.48 -10.65
CA TYR A 70 -3.21 5.44 -11.01
C TYR A 70 -2.53 4.23 -11.67
N LEU A 71 -1.61 4.46 -12.59
CA LEU A 71 -0.80 3.39 -13.21
C LEU A 71 0.04 2.65 -12.16
N PHE A 72 0.68 3.38 -11.24
CA PHE A 72 1.45 2.80 -10.14
C PHE A 72 0.61 1.82 -9.30
N ASP A 73 -0.61 2.23 -8.92
CA ASP A 73 -1.51 1.40 -8.14
C ASP A 73 -1.96 0.14 -8.94
N SER A 74 -2.23 0.30 -10.22
CA SER A 74 -2.56 -0.83 -11.11
C SER A 74 -1.38 -1.81 -11.25
N LEU A 75 -0.15 -1.30 -11.40
CA LEU A 75 1.06 -2.14 -11.48
C LEU A 75 1.34 -2.91 -10.19
N ARG A 76 1.02 -2.35 -9.02
CA ARG A 76 1.12 -3.09 -7.74
C ARG A 76 0.30 -4.38 -7.79
N GLY A 77 -0.95 -4.30 -8.21
CA GLY A 77 -1.82 -5.47 -8.38
C GLY A 77 -1.28 -6.47 -9.41
N THR A 78 -0.75 -5.98 -10.54
CA THR A 78 -0.12 -6.85 -11.55
C THR A 78 1.07 -7.63 -10.98
N ILE A 79 1.91 -6.98 -10.18
CA ILE A 79 3.05 -7.65 -9.54
C ILE A 79 2.59 -8.78 -8.64
N TYR A 80 1.55 -8.55 -7.83
CA TYR A 80 0.97 -9.60 -7.01
C TYR A 80 0.48 -10.79 -7.85
N ILE A 81 -0.28 -10.52 -8.91
CA ILE A 81 -0.76 -11.54 -9.83
C ILE A 81 0.40 -12.33 -10.45
N LEU A 82 1.44 -11.62 -10.94
CA LEU A 82 2.62 -12.25 -11.51
C LEU A 82 3.37 -13.10 -10.48
N THR A 83 3.55 -12.60 -9.25
CA THR A 83 4.19 -13.36 -8.18
C THR A 83 3.44 -14.66 -7.89
N CYS A 84 2.10 -14.60 -7.82
CA CYS A 84 1.27 -15.78 -7.60
C CYS A 84 1.27 -16.73 -8.81
N THR A 85 1.17 -16.20 -10.03
CA THR A 85 1.08 -17.00 -11.26
C THR A 85 2.41 -17.68 -11.58
N LEU A 86 3.53 -16.96 -11.45
CA LEU A 86 4.87 -17.48 -11.67
C LEU A 86 5.41 -18.24 -10.46
N GLN A 87 4.65 -18.28 -9.38
CA GLN A 87 5.01 -18.97 -8.14
C GLN A 87 6.36 -18.46 -7.59
N LEU A 88 6.59 -17.16 -7.67
CA LEU A 88 7.80 -16.55 -7.09
C LEU A 88 7.77 -16.63 -5.56
N PRO A 89 8.92 -16.84 -4.91
CA PRO A 89 8.97 -16.92 -3.46
C PRO A 89 8.66 -15.57 -2.84
N ALA A 90 7.69 -15.50 -1.93
CA ALA A 90 7.51 -14.39 -1.04
C ALA A 90 8.29 -14.64 0.26
N HIS A 91 8.96 -13.61 0.73
CA HIS A 91 9.89 -13.71 1.84
C HIS A 91 9.22 -13.34 3.15
N ALA A 92 9.35 -14.18 4.17
CA ALA A 92 8.88 -13.93 5.53
C ALA A 92 10.02 -14.02 6.55
N LEU A 93 10.85 -15.08 6.45
CA LEU A 93 11.78 -15.44 7.50
C LEU A 93 12.96 -14.49 7.66
N TYR A 94 13.50 -13.95 6.55
CA TYR A 94 14.64 -13.05 6.67
C TYR A 94 14.26 -11.77 7.42
N VAL A 95 13.05 -11.22 7.14
CA VAL A 95 12.55 -10.03 7.82
C VAL A 95 12.28 -10.34 9.30
N LEU A 96 11.56 -11.43 9.55
CA LEU A 96 11.26 -11.88 10.91
C LEU A 96 12.52 -12.11 11.75
N ASN A 97 13.55 -12.77 11.16
CA ASN A 97 14.83 -13.00 11.84
C ASN A 97 15.60 -11.70 12.08
N THR A 98 15.52 -10.75 11.13
CA THR A 98 16.13 -9.42 11.28
C THR A 98 15.46 -8.64 12.41
N GLU A 99 14.12 -8.66 12.50
CA GLU A 99 13.38 -8.03 13.61
C GLU A 99 13.80 -8.64 14.96
N LYS A 100 13.84 -9.96 15.05
CA LYS A 100 14.26 -10.66 16.26
C LYS A 100 15.70 -10.34 16.66
N ALA A 101 16.60 -10.23 15.68
CA ALA A 101 18.01 -9.89 15.93
C ALA A 101 18.18 -8.43 16.41
N LEU A 102 17.39 -7.49 15.86
CA LEU A 102 17.50 -6.07 16.19
C LEU A 102 16.78 -5.71 17.49
N PHE A 103 15.62 -6.32 17.74
CA PHE A 103 14.70 -5.89 18.82
C PHE A 103 14.45 -6.99 19.87
N GLY A 104 15.05 -8.16 19.74
CA GLY A 104 14.78 -9.31 20.62
C GLY A 104 13.44 -10.01 20.39
N GLY A 105 12.63 -9.50 19.47
CA GLY A 105 11.29 -9.97 19.13
C GLY A 105 10.71 -9.19 17.97
N VAL A 106 9.41 -9.34 17.72
CA VAL A 106 8.68 -8.57 16.71
C VAL A 106 7.98 -7.39 17.37
N PRO A 107 8.35 -6.14 17.05
CA PRO A 107 7.78 -4.95 17.69
C PRO A 107 6.26 -4.88 17.60
N SER A 108 5.63 -5.30 16.50
CA SER A 108 4.17 -5.33 16.37
C SER A 108 3.51 -6.21 17.43
N VAL A 109 4.07 -7.39 17.70
CA VAL A 109 3.58 -8.30 18.75
C VAL A 109 3.75 -7.65 20.12
N ALA A 110 4.94 -7.10 20.40
CA ALA A 110 5.21 -6.45 21.69
C ALA A 110 4.27 -5.25 21.94
N LEU A 111 4.05 -4.42 20.91
CA LEU A 111 3.13 -3.27 21.01
C LEU A 111 1.68 -3.70 21.25
N GLN A 112 1.19 -4.70 20.55
CA GLN A 112 -0.16 -5.20 20.75
C GLN A 112 -0.34 -5.83 22.14
N ASN A 113 0.63 -6.59 22.62
CA ASN A 113 0.57 -7.15 23.98
C ASN A 113 0.50 -6.08 25.09
N ILE A 114 1.09 -4.91 24.86
CA ILE A 114 1.12 -3.82 25.84
C ILE A 114 -0.11 -2.91 25.70
N LEU A 115 -0.48 -2.54 24.48
CA LEU A 115 -1.41 -1.45 24.19
C LEU A 115 -2.80 -1.92 23.80
N LEU A 116 -2.91 -3.07 23.10
CA LEU A 116 -4.20 -3.56 22.64
C LEU A 116 -5.03 -4.04 23.84
N ARG A 117 -6.06 -3.28 24.14
CA ARG A 117 -7.03 -3.62 25.19
C ARG A 117 -8.42 -3.57 24.58
N PRO A 118 -8.92 -4.70 24.04
CA PRO A 118 -10.30 -4.75 23.57
C PRO A 118 -11.21 -4.41 24.75
N ASP A 119 -12.31 -3.73 24.46
CA ASP A 119 -13.35 -3.48 25.42
C ASP A 119 -14.05 -4.80 25.83
N ILE A 120 -14.95 -4.74 26.83
CA ILE A 120 -15.70 -5.91 27.32
C ILE A 120 -16.51 -6.59 26.18
N SER A 121 -16.82 -5.84 25.12
CA SER A 121 -17.55 -6.31 23.92
C SER A 121 -16.62 -6.85 22.84
N GLY A 122 -15.29 -6.88 23.06
CA GLY A 122 -14.29 -7.31 22.07
C GLY A 122 -13.99 -6.26 20.99
N ASN A 123 -14.54 -5.05 21.09
CA ASN A 123 -14.27 -4.00 20.13
C ASN A 123 -12.91 -3.35 20.35
N VAL A 124 -12.31 -2.87 19.26
CA VAL A 124 -11.07 -2.09 19.31
C VAL A 124 -11.27 -0.75 20.01
N GLY A 125 -10.26 -0.32 20.76
CA GLY A 125 -10.28 0.90 21.56
C GLY A 125 -10.24 2.19 20.74
N TRP A 126 -10.25 3.32 21.43
CA TRP A 126 -10.17 4.64 20.79
C TRP A 126 -8.80 4.87 20.12
N LEU A 127 -7.73 4.30 20.67
CA LEU A 127 -6.37 4.41 20.12
C LEU A 127 -6.30 3.80 18.71
N GLU A 128 -6.83 2.59 18.55
CA GLU A 128 -6.87 1.87 17.30
C GLU A 128 -7.70 2.63 16.25
N LYS A 129 -8.85 3.18 16.66
CA LYS A 129 -9.70 4.02 15.80
C LYS A 129 -8.98 5.28 15.35
N PHE A 130 -8.28 5.96 16.26
CA PHE A 130 -7.48 7.15 15.96
C PHE A 130 -6.31 6.82 15.02
N LEU A 131 -5.56 5.74 15.29
CA LEU A 131 -4.44 5.33 14.46
C LEU A 131 -4.91 4.85 13.07
N THR A 132 -6.04 4.17 12.98
CA THR A 132 -6.65 3.81 11.69
C THR A 132 -7.03 5.06 10.87
N LEU A 133 -7.54 6.11 11.53
CA LEU A 133 -7.79 7.39 10.86
C LEU A 133 -6.48 8.01 10.35
N ILE A 134 -5.45 8.05 11.17
CA ILE A 134 -4.11 8.54 10.78
C ILE A 134 -3.57 7.73 9.60
N TYR A 135 -3.64 6.40 9.68
CA TYR A 135 -3.27 5.51 8.58
C TYR A 135 -4.07 5.81 7.31
N GLY A 136 -5.39 5.98 7.41
CA GLY A 136 -6.24 6.32 6.27
C GLY A 136 -5.86 7.65 5.59
N THR A 137 -5.46 8.64 6.39
CA THR A 137 -5.08 9.97 5.84
C THR A 137 -3.79 9.93 5.04
N HIS A 138 -2.89 8.96 5.23
CA HIS A 138 -1.60 8.92 4.51
C HIS A 138 -1.79 8.77 2.99
N PHE A 139 -2.88 8.10 2.55
CA PHE A 139 -3.23 7.97 1.13
C PHE A 139 -3.53 9.30 0.44
N ILE A 140 -3.86 10.34 1.22
CA ILE A 140 -4.21 11.67 0.74
C ILE A 140 -3.12 12.69 1.10
N ALA A 141 -2.44 12.51 2.24
CA ALA A 141 -1.54 13.51 2.81
C ALA A 141 -0.41 13.92 1.84
N PHE A 142 0.22 12.97 1.14
CA PHE A 142 1.27 13.30 0.18
C PHE A 142 0.76 14.17 -0.97
N LEU A 143 -0.50 14.02 -1.37
CA LEU A 143 -1.11 14.82 -2.42
C LEU A 143 -1.50 16.21 -1.93
N LEU A 144 -1.95 16.32 -0.67
CA LEU A 144 -2.18 17.62 -0.02
C LEU A 144 -0.87 18.41 0.12
N VAL A 145 0.23 17.73 0.49
CA VAL A 145 1.57 18.34 0.49
C VAL A 145 1.97 18.79 -0.90
N GLY A 146 1.73 17.97 -1.92
CA GLY A 146 1.96 18.36 -3.32
C GLY A 146 1.13 19.57 -3.73
N LEU A 147 -0.13 19.61 -3.36
CA LEU A 147 -1.04 20.74 -3.64
C LEU A 147 -0.55 22.02 -2.95
N MET A 148 -0.14 21.93 -1.69
CA MET A 148 0.42 23.06 -0.95
C MET A 148 1.71 23.56 -1.62
N ILE A 149 2.63 22.67 -2.01
CA ILE A 149 3.87 23.03 -2.72
C ILE A 149 3.50 23.70 -4.06
N TRP A 150 2.55 23.14 -4.80
CA TRP A 150 2.14 23.68 -6.09
C TRP A 150 1.54 25.08 -5.99
N ILE A 151 0.77 25.36 -4.92
CA ILE A 151 0.17 26.67 -4.68
C ILE A 151 1.23 27.69 -4.24
N TYR A 152 2.03 27.35 -3.23
CA TYR A 152 2.89 28.32 -2.52
C TYR A 152 4.35 28.31 -2.97
N LYS A 153 4.81 27.19 -3.55
CA LYS A 153 6.22 26.95 -3.95
C LYS A 153 6.30 26.26 -5.32
N ALA A 154 5.60 26.81 -6.31
CA ALA A 154 5.42 26.17 -7.63
C ALA A 154 6.73 25.74 -8.32
N LYS A 155 7.83 26.44 -8.10
CA LYS A 155 9.17 26.08 -8.63
C LYS A 155 9.64 24.74 -8.08
N ASP A 156 9.29 24.41 -6.84
CA ASP A 156 9.69 23.17 -6.16
C ASP A 156 8.74 21.99 -6.42
N PHE A 157 7.58 22.23 -7.03
CA PHE A 157 6.63 21.17 -7.34
C PHE A 157 7.21 20.11 -8.28
N TYR A 158 8.16 20.49 -9.11
CA TYR A 158 8.84 19.53 -9.97
C TYR A 158 9.77 18.61 -9.17
N LEU A 159 10.51 19.14 -8.18
CA LEU A 159 11.30 18.31 -7.26
C LEU A 159 10.40 17.32 -6.53
N TYR A 160 9.25 17.77 -6.04
CA TYR A 160 8.24 16.92 -5.41
C TYR A 160 7.82 15.76 -6.34
N LYS A 161 7.37 16.05 -7.57
CA LYS A 161 6.95 15.01 -8.52
C LYS A 161 8.07 14.03 -8.86
N MET A 162 9.25 14.54 -9.18
CA MET A 162 10.40 13.71 -9.54
C MET A 162 10.77 12.75 -8.40
N SER A 163 10.79 13.24 -7.16
CA SER A 163 11.08 12.42 -6.00
C SER A 163 10.04 11.31 -5.81
N LEU A 164 8.76 11.62 -6.02
CA LEU A 164 7.67 10.63 -5.96
C LEU A 164 7.73 9.61 -7.10
N TYR A 165 8.04 10.04 -8.32
CA TYR A 165 8.21 9.12 -9.45
C TYR A 165 9.35 8.12 -9.19
N LEU A 166 10.47 8.61 -8.68
CA LEU A 166 11.61 7.76 -8.34
C LEU A 166 11.24 6.80 -7.21
N LEU A 167 10.62 7.30 -6.13
CA LEU A 167 10.24 6.48 -4.98
C LEU A 167 9.22 5.40 -5.38
N SER A 168 8.18 5.76 -6.13
CA SER A 168 7.15 4.82 -6.58
C SER A 168 7.71 3.79 -7.57
N GLY A 169 8.52 4.24 -8.55
CA GLY A 169 9.09 3.34 -9.55
C GLY A 169 10.09 2.35 -8.96
N THR A 170 10.96 2.82 -8.05
CA THR A 170 11.89 1.93 -7.34
C THR A 170 11.15 1.01 -6.37
N GLY A 171 10.11 1.49 -5.69
CA GLY A 171 9.27 0.66 -4.83
C GLY A 171 8.63 -0.51 -5.59
N ILE A 172 8.06 -0.25 -6.77
CA ILE A 172 7.51 -1.30 -7.66
C ILE A 172 8.58 -2.33 -8.02
N LEU A 173 9.78 -1.88 -8.36
CA LEU A 173 10.88 -2.78 -8.69
C LEU A 173 11.22 -3.71 -7.51
N PHE A 174 11.30 -3.16 -6.29
CA PHE A 174 11.55 -3.95 -5.10
C PHE A 174 10.41 -4.92 -4.78
N TYR A 175 9.15 -4.53 -4.95
CA TYR A 175 8.01 -5.42 -4.74
C TYR A 175 8.01 -6.62 -5.69
N PHE A 176 8.57 -6.47 -6.88
CA PHE A 176 8.75 -7.57 -7.83
C PHE A 176 9.96 -8.43 -7.49
N LEU A 177 11.10 -7.80 -7.13
CA LEU A 177 12.35 -8.52 -6.88
C LEU A 177 12.38 -9.22 -5.52
N VAL A 178 11.72 -8.63 -4.51
CA VAL A 178 11.75 -9.10 -3.12
C VAL A 178 10.33 -9.03 -2.53
N PRO A 179 9.37 -9.80 -3.06
CA PRO A 179 8.04 -9.85 -2.47
C PRO A 179 8.14 -10.24 -0.99
N THR A 180 7.57 -9.44 -0.10
CA THR A 180 7.74 -9.61 1.35
C THR A 180 6.39 -9.67 2.05
N VAL A 181 6.23 -10.68 2.89
CA VAL A 181 5.02 -10.94 3.68
C VAL A 181 4.96 -9.98 4.86
N PRO A 182 3.86 -9.23 5.07
CA PRO A 182 3.71 -8.35 6.22
C PRO A 182 3.50 -9.11 7.54
N PRO A 183 3.72 -8.45 8.70
CA PRO A 183 3.57 -9.08 10.02
C PRO A 183 2.22 -9.76 10.24
N TRP A 184 1.11 -9.09 9.91
CA TRP A 184 -0.23 -9.65 10.11
C TRP A 184 -0.45 -10.95 9.33
N MET A 185 0.10 -11.04 8.11
CA MET A 185 -0.02 -12.25 7.28
C MET A 185 0.93 -13.33 7.80
N ALA A 186 2.16 -12.97 8.18
CA ALA A 186 3.11 -13.90 8.80
C ALA A 186 2.56 -14.49 10.10
N ALA A 187 1.84 -13.69 10.90
CA ALA A 187 1.17 -14.15 12.11
C ALA A 187 -0.06 -15.00 11.81
N ASN A 188 -1.05 -14.41 11.12
CA ASN A 188 -2.40 -14.96 11.08
C ASN A 188 -2.60 -16.02 9.99
N HIS A 189 -1.85 -15.90 8.86
CA HIS A 189 -1.96 -16.86 7.76
C HIS A 189 -0.89 -17.97 7.85
N PHE A 190 0.31 -17.63 8.34
CA PHE A 190 1.43 -18.57 8.34
C PHE A 190 1.82 -19.04 9.73
N GLY A 191 1.27 -18.45 10.79
CA GLY A 191 1.56 -18.87 12.16
C GLY A 191 3.04 -18.76 12.57
N LEU A 192 3.80 -17.84 11.95
CA LEU A 192 5.24 -17.69 12.20
C LEU A 192 5.55 -16.93 13.50
N MET A 193 4.53 -16.32 14.11
CA MET A 193 4.58 -15.57 15.36
C MET A 193 3.19 -15.52 16.00
N ALA A 194 3.08 -14.94 17.20
CA ALA A 194 1.80 -14.75 17.88
C ALA A 194 0.80 -14.02 16.97
N PRO A 195 -0.50 -14.38 17.02
CA PRO A 195 -1.54 -13.74 16.24
C PRO A 195 -1.55 -12.23 16.45
N LEU A 196 -1.81 -11.47 15.39
CA LEU A 196 -1.95 -10.03 15.41
C LEU A 196 -3.38 -9.62 15.07
N ASN A 197 -3.91 -8.64 15.78
CA ASN A 197 -5.16 -7.99 15.41
C ASN A 197 -4.89 -6.97 14.31
N HIS A 198 -5.38 -7.23 13.11
CA HIS A 198 -5.25 -6.35 11.94
C HIS A 198 -6.42 -5.35 11.90
N PHE A 199 -6.53 -4.52 12.95
CA PHE A 199 -7.68 -3.64 13.21
C PHE A 199 -7.93 -2.60 12.11
N ASN A 200 -6.93 -2.18 11.35
CA ASN A 200 -7.11 -1.23 10.25
C ASN A 200 -8.12 -1.75 9.22
N VAL A 201 -7.99 -3.00 8.81
CA VAL A 201 -8.90 -3.64 7.84
C VAL A 201 -10.30 -3.76 8.40
N GLU A 202 -10.42 -4.21 9.65
CA GLU A 202 -11.71 -4.35 10.32
C GLU A 202 -12.43 -3.01 10.43
N LEU A 203 -11.75 -1.96 10.88
CA LEU A 203 -12.34 -0.62 11.03
C LEU A 203 -12.68 0.02 9.68
N PHE A 204 -11.86 -0.16 8.65
CA PHE A 204 -12.20 0.33 7.31
C PHE A 204 -13.43 -0.37 6.73
N ASN A 205 -13.55 -1.69 6.91
CA ASN A 205 -14.69 -2.45 6.43
C ASN A 205 -15.99 -2.14 7.19
N LEU A 206 -15.90 -1.67 8.44
CA LEU A 206 -17.08 -1.17 9.18
C LEU A 206 -17.64 0.13 8.58
N VAL A 207 -16.76 0.99 8.03
CA VAL A 207 -17.18 2.28 7.46
C VAL A 207 -17.64 2.11 6.01
N ILE A 208 -16.91 1.34 5.21
CA ILE A 208 -17.22 1.05 3.81
C ILE A 208 -16.91 -0.43 3.57
N PRO A 209 -17.95 -1.29 3.46
CA PRO A 209 -17.77 -2.71 3.19
C PRO A 209 -16.88 -2.96 1.98
N ASP A 210 -16.01 -3.95 2.07
CA ASP A 210 -15.05 -4.36 1.02
C ASP A 210 -14.04 -3.30 0.57
N ILE A 211 -13.95 -2.17 1.27
CA ILE A 211 -13.00 -1.11 0.90
C ILE A 211 -11.54 -1.60 1.00
N SER A 212 -11.25 -2.44 1.98
CA SER A 212 -9.91 -3.00 2.19
C SER A 212 -9.43 -3.82 0.99
N ASN A 213 -10.32 -4.62 0.38
CA ASN A 213 -10.03 -5.41 -0.82
C ASN A 213 -9.62 -4.55 -2.02
N GLY A 214 -9.99 -3.29 -1.96
CA GLY A 214 -9.67 -2.35 -3.00
C GLY A 214 -8.43 -1.49 -2.71
N PHE A 215 -7.99 -1.34 -1.45
CA PHE A 215 -6.78 -0.61 -1.08
C PHE A 215 -5.53 -1.49 -1.11
N ASP A 216 -5.65 -2.74 -0.76
CA ASP A 216 -4.54 -3.67 -0.74
C ASP A 216 -4.49 -4.51 -2.03
N THR A 217 -4.03 -3.86 -3.10
CA THR A 217 -3.86 -4.53 -4.40
C THR A 217 -2.67 -5.50 -4.42
N ASN A 218 -1.76 -5.41 -3.43
CA ASN A 218 -0.59 -6.29 -3.31
C ASN A 218 -0.25 -6.53 -1.83
N PRO A 219 -0.80 -7.57 -1.22
CA PRO A 219 -0.62 -7.87 0.21
C PRO A 219 0.79 -8.37 0.58
N ILE A 220 1.65 -8.67 -0.39
CA ILE A 220 3.04 -9.08 -0.18
C ILE A 220 4.05 -7.98 -0.55
N ALA A 221 3.62 -6.73 -0.55
CA ALA A 221 4.45 -5.56 -0.82
C ALA A 221 4.90 -4.87 0.48
N ALA A 222 5.39 -5.64 1.47
CA ALA A 222 5.78 -5.06 2.74
C ALA A 222 7.09 -4.27 2.65
N MET A 223 8.11 -4.78 1.96
CA MET A 223 9.44 -4.16 1.91
C MET A 223 9.82 -3.71 0.49
N PRO A 224 10.33 -2.47 0.34
CA PRO A 224 10.38 -1.38 1.33
C PRO A 224 9.02 -0.76 1.57
N SER A 225 8.74 -0.30 2.80
CA SER A 225 7.45 0.32 3.11
C SER A 225 7.28 1.68 2.39
N LEU A 226 6.36 1.76 1.43
CA LEU A 226 5.97 3.02 0.83
C LEU A 226 4.96 3.80 1.70
N HIS A 227 4.25 3.11 2.62
CA HIS A 227 3.46 3.77 3.66
C HIS A 227 4.35 4.64 4.58
N ALA A 228 5.60 4.23 4.78
CA ALA A 228 6.62 5.06 5.42
C ALA A 228 7.30 6.03 4.43
N GLY A 229 7.63 5.56 3.24
CA GLY A 229 8.42 6.30 2.26
C GLY A 229 7.78 7.62 1.82
N PHE A 230 6.47 7.64 1.55
CA PHE A 230 5.77 8.88 1.14
C PHE A 230 5.74 9.95 2.24
N PRO A 231 5.33 9.66 3.48
CA PRO A 231 5.38 10.66 4.56
C PRO A 231 6.80 11.14 4.86
N ILE A 232 7.79 10.24 4.85
CA ILE A 232 9.20 10.61 5.06
C ILE A 232 9.67 11.56 3.95
N LEU A 233 9.39 11.24 2.69
CA LEU A 233 9.72 12.10 1.55
C LEU A 233 9.07 13.48 1.68
N CYS A 234 7.80 13.53 2.05
CA CYS A 234 7.08 14.78 2.31
C CYS A 234 7.73 15.58 3.44
N SER A 235 8.15 14.92 4.52
CA SER A 235 8.86 15.55 5.64
C SER A 235 10.17 16.19 5.19
N LEU A 236 10.98 15.47 4.40
CA LEU A 236 12.24 15.99 3.85
C LEU A 236 12.02 17.21 2.97
N LEU A 237 11.00 17.18 2.12
CA LEU A 237 10.65 18.30 1.24
C LEU A 237 10.14 19.50 2.04
N LEU A 238 9.27 19.28 3.01
CA LEU A 238 8.73 20.34 3.84
C LEU A 238 9.80 20.98 4.75
N TRP A 239 10.70 20.16 5.31
CA TRP A 239 11.87 20.66 6.01
C TRP A 239 12.73 21.56 5.11
N ARG A 240 13.00 21.14 3.89
CA ARG A 240 13.75 21.95 2.92
C ARG A 240 13.08 23.30 2.63
N LEU A 241 11.74 23.29 2.44
CA LEU A 241 11.00 24.45 1.96
C LEU A 241 10.59 25.42 3.07
N TYR A 242 10.28 24.91 4.26
CA TYR A 242 9.68 25.65 5.36
C TYR A 242 10.46 25.58 6.67
N ARG A 243 11.62 24.92 6.67
CA ARG A 243 12.52 24.76 7.83
C ARG A 243 11.75 24.19 9.04
N TRP A 244 11.87 24.83 10.22
CA TRP A 244 11.26 24.35 11.45
C TRP A 244 9.73 24.21 11.35
N LYS A 245 9.04 25.07 10.56
CA LYS A 245 7.58 24.94 10.33
C LYS A 245 7.26 23.64 9.58
N GLY A 246 8.11 23.25 8.63
CA GLY A 246 7.98 21.98 7.93
C GLY A 246 8.28 20.77 8.81
N ALA A 247 9.07 20.96 9.89
CA ALA A 247 9.39 19.90 10.85
C ALA A 247 8.14 19.37 11.59
N LEU A 248 7.08 20.16 11.72
CA LEU A 248 5.83 19.70 12.34
C LEU A 248 5.21 18.50 11.62
N PHE A 249 5.49 18.36 10.34
CA PHE A 249 5.00 17.21 9.58
C PHE A 249 5.69 15.88 10.00
N TYR A 250 6.86 15.92 10.65
CA TYR A 250 7.48 14.73 11.21
C TYR A 250 6.64 14.12 12.32
N ILE A 251 5.88 14.92 13.09
CA ILE A 251 4.95 14.41 14.12
C ILE A 251 3.90 13.52 13.46
N TYR A 252 3.30 14.02 12.37
CA TYR A 252 2.36 13.22 11.58
C TYR A 252 3.02 11.96 11.01
N THR A 253 4.23 12.10 10.44
CA THR A 253 4.99 10.97 9.90
C THR A 253 5.23 9.92 10.99
N LEU A 254 5.70 10.31 12.18
CA LEU A 254 5.91 9.38 13.29
C LEU A 254 4.62 8.67 13.71
N ALA A 255 3.49 9.39 13.71
CA ALA A 255 2.19 8.77 14.02
C ALA A 255 1.80 7.72 12.96
N VAL A 256 2.04 7.98 11.66
CA VAL A 256 1.84 6.98 10.59
C VAL A 256 2.75 5.79 10.78
N LEU A 257 4.06 6.01 11.04
CA LEU A 257 5.03 4.92 11.25
C LEU A 257 4.63 4.05 12.45
N PHE A 258 4.19 4.66 13.53
CA PHE A 258 3.69 3.94 14.69
C PHE A 258 2.42 3.14 14.35
N ALA A 259 1.48 3.75 13.65
CA ALA A 259 0.23 3.09 13.26
C ALA A 259 0.46 1.82 12.44
N ILE A 260 1.35 1.87 11.43
CA ILE A 260 1.60 0.72 10.54
C ILE A 260 2.39 -0.42 11.21
N VAL A 261 3.20 -0.12 12.23
CA VAL A 261 3.86 -1.17 13.05
C VAL A 261 2.86 -1.78 14.02
N TYR A 262 2.09 -0.94 14.72
CA TYR A 262 1.15 -1.39 15.74
C TYR A 262 0.01 -2.24 15.15
N SER A 263 -0.50 -1.86 13.95
CA SER A 263 -1.52 -2.65 13.23
C SER A 263 -0.99 -3.94 12.62
N GLY A 264 0.33 -4.11 12.55
CA GLY A 264 0.96 -5.25 11.91
C GLY A 264 1.01 -5.18 10.37
N ASP A 265 0.81 -4.00 9.78
CA ASP A 265 0.93 -3.80 8.33
C ASP A 265 2.40 -3.87 7.87
N HIS A 266 3.34 -3.41 8.71
CA HIS A 266 4.76 -3.37 8.39
C HIS A 266 5.66 -3.73 9.57
N TYR A 267 6.80 -4.35 9.25
CA TYR A 267 7.93 -4.47 10.16
C TYR A 267 8.65 -3.12 10.32
N VAL A 268 9.37 -2.94 11.43
CA VAL A 268 10.25 -1.75 11.59
C VAL A 268 11.35 -1.77 10.54
N THR A 269 11.86 -2.94 10.16
CA THR A 269 12.84 -3.11 9.09
C THR A 269 12.33 -2.64 7.72
N ASP A 270 11.04 -2.84 7.41
CA ASP A 270 10.40 -2.33 6.19
C ASP A 270 10.41 -0.80 6.18
N ILE A 271 10.15 -0.20 7.35
CA ILE A 271 10.15 1.25 7.54
C ILE A 271 11.55 1.82 7.33
N LEU A 272 12.57 1.18 7.92
CA LEU A 272 13.97 1.59 7.75
C LEU A 272 14.39 1.52 6.27
N ALA A 273 14.00 0.47 5.57
CA ALA A 273 14.23 0.35 4.13
C ALA A 273 13.49 1.45 3.35
N GLY A 274 12.24 1.75 3.70
CA GLY A 274 11.45 2.83 3.12
C GLY A 274 12.06 4.22 3.35
N LEU A 275 12.63 4.47 4.55
CA LEU A 275 13.35 5.69 4.89
C LEU A 275 14.60 5.86 4.02
N VAL A 276 15.43 4.83 3.94
CA VAL A 276 16.64 4.85 3.11
C VAL A 276 16.29 5.09 1.65
N LEU A 277 15.27 4.40 1.13
CA LEU A 277 14.82 4.56 -0.24
C LEU A 277 14.28 5.97 -0.51
N ALA A 278 13.45 6.51 0.38
CA ALA A 278 12.92 7.87 0.25
C ALA A 278 14.03 8.94 0.26
N ALA A 279 15.00 8.80 1.17
CA ALA A 279 16.15 9.70 1.25
C ALA A 279 17.04 9.61 -0.01
N ALA A 280 17.28 8.41 -0.51
CA ALA A 280 18.05 8.19 -1.73
C ALA A 280 17.34 8.78 -2.96
N CYS A 281 16.05 8.52 -3.14
CA CYS A 281 15.24 9.06 -4.23
C CYS A 281 15.18 10.59 -4.19
N TYR A 282 15.03 11.18 -3.00
CA TYR A 282 15.09 12.61 -2.80
C TYR A 282 16.48 13.19 -3.22
N ALA A 283 17.57 12.57 -2.74
CA ALA A 283 18.92 13.01 -3.07
C ALA A 283 19.21 12.92 -4.58
N VAL A 284 18.77 11.85 -5.23
CA VAL A 284 18.88 11.67 -6.69
C VAL A 284 18.07 12.74 -7.42
N ALA A 285 16.82 13.00 -7.02
CA ALA A 285 16.01 14.05 -7.62
C ALA A 285 16.66 15.42 -7.51
N VAL A 286 17.21 15.76 -6.33
CA VAL A 286 17.96 17.02 -6.14
C VAL A 286 19.19 17.10 -7.05
N ARG A 287 19.95 16.01 -7.20
CA ARG A 287 21.14 15.98 -8.09
C ARG A 287 20.76 16.15 -9.55
N ILE A 288 19.72 15.47 -10.01
CA ILE A 288 19.21 15.58 -11.40
C ILE A 288 18.81 17.02 -11.69
N LEU A 289 18.14 17.68 -10.75
CA LEU A 289 17.68 19.06 -10.96
C LEU A 289 18.78 20.10 -10.89
N LYS A 290 19.80 19.92 -10.04
CA LYS A 290 20.96 20.81 -9.98
C LYS A 290 21.77 20.83 -11.28
N LYS A 291 21.75 19.76 -12.06
CA LYS A 291 22.45 19.65 -13.36
C LYS A 291 21.69 20.32 -14.52
N ARG A 292 20.48 20.80 -14.31
CA ARG A 292 19.70 21.47 -15.35
C ARG A 292 20.00 22.97 -15.36
N PRO A 293 20.16 23.58 -16.56
CA PRO A 293 20.29 25.04 -16.67
C PRO A 293 19.06 25.70 -16.01
N GLU A 294 19.31 26.82 -15.31
CA GLU A 294 18.23 27.61 -14.71
C GLU A 294 17.23 27.99 -15.80
N ALA A 295 15.98 27.69 -15.58
CA ALA A 295 14.92 28.12 -16.46
C ALA A 295 14.70 29.63 -16.29
N PRO A 296 14.46 30.38 -17.38
CA PRO A 296 14.29 31.82 -17.32
C PRO A 296 13.19 32.22 -16.31
N GLU A 297 13.40 33.33 -15.60
CA GLU A 297 12.60 33.83 -14.46
C GLU A 297 11.11 34.09 -14.76
N ASN A 298 10.72 34.09 -16.00
CA ASN A 298 9.38 34.45 -16.46
C ASN A 298 8.33 33.35 -16.22
N GLY A 299 8.09 32.90 -14.99
CA GLY A 299 6.87 32.17 -14.57
C GLY A 299 6.44 30.92 -15.37
N ARG A 300 7.09 30.65 -16.53
CA ARG A 300 6.80 29.53 -17.44
C ARG A 300 7.62 28.26 -17.16
N ALA A 301 8.44 28.29 -16.12
CA ALA A 301 9.43 27.25 -15.81
C ALA A 301 8.85 25.93 -15.28
N VAL A 302 7.58 25.88 -14.90
CA VAL A 302 6.94 24.65 -14.38
C VAL A 302 6.82 23.57 -15.48
N GLY A 303 6.99 23.96 -16.73
CA GLY A 303 6.96 23.07 -17.90
C GLY A 303 8.27 22.42 -18.32
N ALA A 304 9.41 22.82 -17.74
CA ALA A 304 10.73 22.43 -18.25
C ALA A 304 11.13 20.95 -18.07
N ALA A 305 10.41 20.22 -17.23
CA ALA A 305 10.67 18.78 -17.03
C ALA A 305 10.45 17.92 -18.28
N PHE A 306 9.43 18.27 -19.03
CA PHE A 306 9.13 17.65 -20.33
C PHE A 306 9.64 18.55 -21.49
N GLY A 307 10.73 19.26 -21.28
CA GLY A 307 11.54 19.91 -22.32
C GLY A 307 10.75 20.60 -23.43
N GLY A 308 9.99 21.67 -23.12
CA GLY A 308 9.27 22.41 -24.16
C GLY A 308 8.08 21.69 -24.80
N MET A 309 7.69 20.53 -24.30
CA MET A 309 6.55 19.79 -24.82
C MET A 309 5.25 20.62 -24.71
N ALA A 310 4.59 20.83 -25.82
CA ALA A 310 3.34 21.57 -25.89
C ALA A 310 2.27 20.95 -24.98
N MET A 311 1.36 21.76 -24.42
CA MET A 311 0.29 21.31 -23.51
C MET A 311 -0.49 20.12 -24.09
N ARG A 312 -0.79 20.15 -25.41
CA ARG A 312 -1.46 19.04 -26.12
C ARG A 312 -0.68 17.71 -26.00
N LYS A 313 0.65 17.74 -26.18
CA LYS A 313 1.49 16.52 -26.07
C LYS A 313 1.51 15.97 -24.65
N ARG A 314 1.54 16.84 -23.61
CA ARG A 314 1.46 16.44 -22.20
C ARG A 314 0.10 15.81 -21.90
N PHE A 315 -0.98 16.41 -22.39
CA PHE A 315 -2.32 15.85 -22.23
C PHE A 315 -2.43 14.47 -22.88
N LEU A 316 -1.96 14.31 -24.11
CA LEU A 316 -1.96 13.01 -24.82
C LEU A 316 -1.10 11.96 -24.09
N LEU A 317 0.07 12.37 -23.55
CA LEU A 317 0.89 11.49 -22.72
C LEU A 317 0.14 11.04 -21.46
N GLY A 318 -0.44 11.98 -20.72
CA GLY A 318 -1.22 11.67 -19.54
C GLY A 318 -2.42 10.77 -19.83
N LEU A 319 -3.11 11.02 -20.94
CA LEU A 319 -4.22 10.17 -21.39
C LEU A 319 -3.74 8.75 -21.74
N GLY A 320 -2.61 8.62 -22.44
CA GLY A 320 -2.02 7.32 -22.74
C GLY A 320 -1.65 6.55 -21.48
N VAL A 321 -0.97 7.19 -20.52
CA VAL A 321 -0.61 6.60 -19.23
C VAL A 321 -1.86 6.18 -18.45
N LEU A 322 -2.89 7.02 -18.43
CA LEU A 322 -4.16 6.72 -17.75
C LEU A 322 -4.86 5.53 -18.39
N LEU A 323 -4.96 5.48 -19.72
CA LEU A 323 -5.59 4.37 -20.44
C LEU A 323 -4.86 3.05 -20.19
N ILE A 324 -3.53 3.05 -20.21
CA ILE A 324 -2.72 1.87 -19.86
C ILE A 324 -3.06 1.44 -18.41
N GLY A 325 -3.07 2.37 -17.47
CA GLY A 325 -3.42 2.06 -16.08
C GLY A 325 -4.83 1.48 -15.93
N VAL A 326 -5.82 2.03 -16.68
CA VAL A 326 -7.21 1.54 -16.66
C VAL A 326 -7.32 0.12 -17.23
N VAL A 327 -6.64 -0.15 -18.34
CA VAL A 327 -6.62 -1.50 -18.93
C VAL A 327 -5.99 -2.49 -17.98
N ILE A 328 -4.83 -2.18 -17.43
CA ILE A 328 -4.13 -3.04 -16.46
C ILE A 328 -5.00 -3.25 -15.21
N GLY A 329 -5.58 -2.18 -14.64
CA GLY A 329 -6.45 -2.28 -13.48
C GLY A 329 -7.72 -3.10 -13.74
N GLY A 330 -8.30 -3.00 -14.94
CA GLY A 330 -9.42 -3.81 -15.37
C GLY A 330 -9.05 -5.29 -15.51
N MET A 331 -7.89 -5.60 -16.09
CA MET A 331 -7.37 -6.97 -16.17
C MET A 331 -7.13 -7.58 -14.80
N ASN A 332 -6.50 -6.83 -13.89
CA ASN A 332 -6.28 -7.26 -12.50
C ASN A 332 -7.60 -7.59 -11.82
N LYS A 333 -8.59 -6.71 -11.94
CA LYS A 333 -9.91 -6.93 -11.34
C LYS A 333 -10.58 -8.18 -11.91
N THR A 334 -10.54 -8.37 -13.23
CA THR A 334 -11.08 -9.57 -13.85
C THR A 334 -10.40 -10.82 -13.33
N TYR A 335 -9.07 -10.80 -13.20
CA TYR A 335 -8.32 -11.89 -12.59
C TYR A 335 -8.78 -12.18 -11.16
N PHE A 336 -8.88 -11.16 -10.32
CA PHE A 336 -9.33 -11.32 -8.93
C PHE A 336 -10.76 -11.85 -8.84
N VAL A 337 -11.68 -11.38 -9.67
CA VAL A 337 -13.06 -11.87 -9.70
C VAL A 337 -13.13 -13.33 -10.14
N LEU A 338 -12.40 -13.71 -11.19
CA LEU A 338 -12.38 -15.10 -11.69
C LEU A 338 -11.75 -16.06 -10.67
N HIS A 339 -10.83 -15.58 -9.82
CA HIS A 339 -10.12 -16.40 -8.84
C HIS A 339 -10.61 -16.17 -7.40
N ALA A 340 -11.61 -15.29 -7.18
CA ALA A 340 -12.15 -15.01 -5.84
C ALA A 340 -12.83 -16.24 -5.21
N ASN A 341 -13.41 -17.11 -5.99
CA ASN A 341 -14.02 -18.37 -5.50
C ASN A 341 -12.97 -19.49 -5.31
N SER A 342 -11.84 -19.41 -5.95
CA SER A 342 -10.63 -20.06 -5.54
C SER A 342 -9.91 -19.07 -4.63
N TYR A 343 -10.38 -18.91 -3.38
CA TYR A 343 -9.58 -18.31 -2.31
C TYR A 343 -8.20 -18.89 -2.48
N ASN A 344 -7.32 -18.07 -3.10
CA ASN A 344 -6.07 -18.60 -3.56
C ASN A 344 -5.21 -18.77 -2.32
N PRO A 345 -5.25 -19.96 -1.66
CA PRO A 345 -4.32 -20.28 -0.61
C PRO A 345 -2.90 -20.36 -1.16
N ASN A 346 -2.74 -20.03 -2.44
CA ASN A 346 -1.48 -19.97 -3.18
C ASN A 346 -0.74 -18.65 -3.00
N VAL A 347 -1.28 -17.74 -2.20
CA VAL A 347 -0.45 -16.74 -1.57
C VAL A 347 0.36 -17.44 -0.53
N PRO A 348 1.55 -17.34 -0.60
CA PRO A 348 2.49 -17.85 -1.58
C PRO A 348 2.68 -19.32 -1.32
N LYS A 349 2.49 -20.15 -2.31
CA LYS A 349 2.99 -21.54 -2.27
C LYS A 349 4.48 -21.62 -1.90
N TYR A 350 5.17 -20.49 -1.91
CA TYR A 350 6.62 -20.34 -1.84
C TYR A 350 7.03 -19.25 -0.88
N VAL A 351 6.49 -19.25 0.32
CA VAL A 351 7.16 -18.54 1.41
C VAL A 351 8.46 -19.29 1.67
N ASP A 352 9.53 -18.57 1.89
CA ASP A 352 10.86 -19.12 2.12
C ASP A 352 10.91 -20.16 3.26
N PHE A 353 9.95 -20.13 4.21
CA PHE A 353 9.87 -21.12 5.27
C PHE A 353 9.45 -22.53 4.78
N PHE A 354 8.73 -22.67 3.65
CA PHE A 354 8.45 -23.99 3.08
C PHE A 354 9.73 -24.75 2.69
N LYS A 355 10.79 -24.03 2.35
CA LYS A 355 12.10 -24.63 2.08
C LYS A 355 12.84 -25.06 3.34
N ASN A 356 12.39 -24.63 4.51
CA ASN A 356 13.02 -24.85 5.80
C ASN A 356 12.05 -25.54 6.79
N GLU A 357 11.15 -26.42 6.30
CA GLU A 357 10.16 -27.12 7.12
C GLU A 357 10.79 -27.77 8.36
N ASP A 358 11.97 -28.38 8.22
CA ASP A 358 12.69 -29.03 9.32
C ASP A 358 13.07 -28.06 10.44
N ARG A 359 13.37 -26.79 10.12
CA ARG A 359 13.72 -25.75 11.11
C ARG A 359 12.54 -25.36 12.01
N TYR A 360 11.31 -25.54 11.53
CA TYR A 360 10.09 -25.15 12.22
C TYR A 360 9.23 -26.34 12.61
N ARG A 361 9.81 -27.54 12.56
CA ARG A 361 9.13 -28.80 12.90
C ARG A 361 8.51 -28.81 14.30
N ASP A 362 9.09 -28.04 15.23
CA ASP A 362 8.65 -27.94 16.62
C ASP A 362 7.80 -26.68 16.91
N SER A 363 7.27 -26.04 15.88
CA SER A 363 6.33 -24.91 16.04
C SER A 363 4.88 -25.37 15.88
N TYR A 364 4.08 -25.26 16.94
CA TYR A 364 2.62 -25.51 16.89
C TYR A 364 1.97 -24.79 15.71
N LEU A 365 2.21 -23.47 15.58
CA LEU A 365 1.57 -22.61 14.58
C LEU A 365 1.94 -23.03 13.15
N VAL A 366 3.18 -23.43 12.92
CA VAL A 366 3.63 -23.89 11.60
C VAL A 366 2.98 -25.23 11.26
N GLN A 367 2.90 -26.15 12.22
CA GLN A 367 2.23 -27.43 12.00
C GLN A 367 0.72 -27.25 11.77
N ALA A 368 0.05 -26.39 12.54
CA ALA A 368 -1.35 -26.07 12.35
C ALA A 368 -1.61 -25.42 10.99
N TYR A 369 -0.70 -24.53 10.54
CA TYR A 369 -0.78 -23.93 9.22
C TYR A 369 -0.69 -24.97 8.09
N PHE A 370 0.29 -25.88 8.13
CA PHE A 370 0.39 -26.95 7.14
C PHE A 370 -0.84 -27.84 7.16
N GLY A 371 -1.37 -28.14 8.33
CA GLY A 371 -2.63 -28.86 8.47
C GLY A 371 -3.79 -28.17 7.73
N ASN A 372 -3.96 -26.87 7.94
CA ASN A 372 -4.97 -26.07 7.24
C ASN A 372 -4.74 -25.99 5.72
N HIS A 373 -3.47 -25.88 5.29
CA HIS A 373 -3.09 -25.85 3.88
C HIS A 373 -3.50 -27.13 3.13
N PHE A 374 -3.21 -28.31 3.70
CA PHE A 374 -3.59 -29.59 3.10
C PHE A 374 -5.10 -29.85 3.22
N LEU A 375 -5.73 -29.39 4.31
CA LEU A 375 -7.17 -29.46 4.49
C LEU A 375 -7.93 -28.70 3.39
N ALA A 376 -7.50 -27.50 3.05
CA ALA A 376 -8.06 -26.71 1.96
C ALA A 376 -7.99 -27.42 0.59
N ARG A 377 -6.99 -28.28 0.41
CA ARG A 377 -6.80 -29.11 -0.79
C ARG A 377 -7.54 -30.45 -0.75
N LYS A 378 -8.34 -30.67 0.28
CA LYS A 378 -9.04 -31.94 0.54
C LYS A 378 -8.10 -33.14 0.73
N ASP A 379 -6.82 -32.89 0.98
CA ASP A 379 -5.87 -33.94 1.40
C ASP A 379 -5.95 -34.13 2.92
N HIS A 380 -7.03 -34.80 3.31
CA HIS A 380 -7.33 -35.02 4.73
C HIS A 380 -6.29 -35.90 5.43
N ARG A 381 -5.59 -36.78 4.70
CA ARG A 381 -4.57 -37.66 5.28
C ARG A 381 -3.32 -36.87 5.68
N THR A 382 -2.82 -36.03 4.80
CA THR A 382 -1.66 -35.16 5.10
C THR A 382 -2.03 -34.10 6.13
N ALA A 383 -3.22 -33.47 6.02
CA ALA A 383 -3.71 -32.51 6.99
C ALA A 383 -3.78 -33.10 8.40
N LEU A 384 -4.29 -34.35 8.54
CA LEU A 384 -4.38 -35.04 9.81
C LEU A 384 -3.00 -35.18 10.50
N ARG A 385 -1.98 -35.60 9.77
CA ARG A 385 -0.61 -35.73 10.31
C ARG A 385 -0.08 -34.42 10.88
N TYR A 386 -0.32 -33.31 10.18
CA TYR A 386 0.12 -31.99 10.64
C TYR A 386 -0.68 -31.51 11.85
N PHE A 387 -2.01 -31.75 11.91
CA PHE A 387 -2.80 -31.39 13.07
C PHE A 387 -2.47 -32.25 14.30
N GLU A 388 -2.17 -33.52 14.13
CA GLU A 388 -1.67 -34.39 15.22
C GLU A 388 -0.38 -33.84 15.79
N LYS A 389 0.55 -33.42 14.92
CA LYS A 389 1.79 -32.80 15.37
C LYS A 389 1.55 -31.45 16.04
N SER A 390 0.65 -30.62 15.52
CA SER A 390 0.30 -29.37 16.19
C SER A 390 -0.33 -29.57 17.56
N PHE A 391 -1.17 -30.61 17.71
CA PHE A 391 -1.76 -30.96 19.00
C PHE A 391 -0.71 -31.35 20.05
N GLU A 392 0.33 -32.11 19.65
CA GLU A 392 1.44 -32.46 20.52
C GLU A 392 2.23 -31.22 21.00
N LEU A 393 2.39 -30.23 20.12
CA LEU A 393 3.16 -29.01 20.37
C LEU A 393 2.36 -27.89 21.07
N ALA A 394 1.04 -28.04 21.16
CA ALA A 394 0.17 -27.04 21.76
C ALA A 394 0.42 -26.87 23.26
N GLN A 395 0.82 -25.67 23.68
CA GLN A 395 1.16 -25.35 25.06
C GLN A 395 -0.04 -24.87 25.89
N ASN A 396 -1.10 -24.39 25.25
CA ASN A 396 -2.27 -23.89 25.92
C ASN A 396 -3.56 -24.66 25.55
N PRO A 397 -4.60 -24.63 26.42
CA PRO A 397 -5.85 -25.38 26.18
C PRO A 397 -6.59 -24.96 24.91
N ILE A 398 -6.52 -23.72 24.51
CA ILE A 398 -7.25 -23.18 23.33
C ILE A 398 -6.68 -23.81 22.06
N ASP A 399 -5.37 -23.72 21.87
CA ASP A 399 -4.67 -24.30 20.71
C ASP A 399 -4.86 -25.82 20.65
N ARG A 400 -4.80 -26.48 21.81
CA ARG A 400 -5.04 -27.92 21.91
C ARG A 400 -6.45 -28.32 21.49
N ASN A 401 -7.46 -27.55 21.92
CA ASN A 401 -8.86 -27.78 21.54
C ASN A 401 -9.08 -27.55 20.03
N GLU A 402 -8.44 -26.51 19.46
CA GLU A 402 -8.54 -26.23 18.03
C GLU A 402 -7.92 -27.36 17.20
N ALA A 403 -6.69 -27.77 17.50
CA ALA A 403 -6.02 -28.87 16.82
C ALA A 403 -6.85 -30.16 16.92
N GLN A 404 -7.41 -30.46 18.10
CA GLN A 404 -8.27 -31.63 18.29
C GLN A 404 -9.55 -31.59 17.48
N ALA A 405 -10.19 -30.42 17.33
CA ALA A 405 -11.35 -30.26 16.47
C ALA A 405 -11.01 -30.54 14.99
N LYS A 406 -9.86 -30.07 14.52
CA LYS A 406 -9.37 -30.33 13.15
C LYS A 406 -9.02 -31.80 12.92
N ILE A 407 -8.41 -32.45 13.90
CA ILE A 407 -8.13 -33.90 13.88
C ILE A 407 -9.44 -34.68 13.72
N ARG A 408 -10.43 -34.41 14.56
CA ARG A 408 -11.76 -35.07 14.46
C ARG A 408 -12.40 -34.88 13.09
N PHE A 409 -12.29 -33.66 12.53
CA PHE A 409 -12.80 -33.37 11.20
C PHE A 409 -12.12 -34.23 10.14
N CYS A 410 -10.78 -34.28 10.12
CA CYS A 410 -10.02 -35.07 9.15
C CYS A 410 -10.31 -36.57 9.28
N ARG A 411 -10.36 -37.11 10.51
CA ARG A 411 -10.67 -38.53 10.74
C ARG A 411 -12.04 -38.91 10.22
N ARG A 412 -13.06 -38.08 10.46
CA ARG A 412 -14.42 -38.32 9.90
C ARG A 412 -14.39 -38.34 8.37
N ALA A 413 -13.68 -37.39 7.74
CA ALA A 413 -13.57 -37.34 6.28
C ALA A 413 -12.86 -38.56 5.70
N LEU A 414 -11.97 -39.20 6.46
CA LEU A 414 -11.27 -40.43 6.11
C LEU A 414 -12.01 -41.75 6.50
N GLY A 415 -13.22 -41.63 7.09
CA GLY A 415 -13.97 -42.80 7.57
C GLY A 415 -13.37 -43.50 8.78
N GLN A 416 -12.47 -42.83 9.50
CA GLN A 416 -11.82 -43.37 10.70
C GLN A 416 -12.66 -43.09 11.95
N LYS A 417 -12.70 -44.01 12.89
CA LYS A 417 -13.33 -43.79 14.21
C LYS A 417 -12.54 -42.72 14.98
N ASN A 418 -13.27 -41.87 15.72
CA ASN A 418 -12.69 -40.79 16.54
C ASN A 418 -11.79 -41.32 17.63
#